data_ba0eb927a6bc6715777c664d64befaa4
#
_entry.id   ba0eb927a6bc6715777c664d64befaa4
#
_cell.length_a   1.000
_cell.length_b   1.000
_cell.length_c   1.000
_cell.angle_alpha   90.00
_cell.angle_beta   90.00
_cell.angle_gamma   90.00
#
_symmetry.space_group_name_H-M   'P 1'
#
loop_
_entity.id
_entity.type
_entity.pdbx_description
1 polymer ?
#
loop_
_entity_poly.entity_id
_entity_poly.type
_entity_poly.pdbx_seq_one_letter_code
_entity_poly.pdbx_strand_id
1 'polypeptide(L)'
;MKTARRVVKEEVFPLKNHRKFLAAVASIAAIASLTACGGVKDANTASGSAITIGTTDKITSVDPAGSYDNGSYAVQIQIFPFLYAQDYNTSELSPDIAADDGTWNDDGTEFTVKIKEGLKFANGHDLTASDVKFSYDRIKTINDANGPSSLLANVESVEAPDDTTVVFKDSVPFDVTLKQVMSSPAGPIVDEEVFDADKLTDADTIVKGNAFAGPYKLTAFKMNETASYEKNDSYKGLTPAKNDAIQVKYFADASNLKLNVQQGQIDVAFRSLTPTDIEDLSKDSKVKVVKGPGGEERFLTFNFKIQ
;
A
#
# COMPACT_ATOMS: atom_id res chain seq x y z
N MET A 1 -24.19 -34.44 -57.99
CA MET A 1 -25.05 -35.62 -57.70
C MET A 1 -25.55 -35.52 -56.27
N LYS A 2 -26.89 -35.39 -56.19
CA LYS A 2 -27.83 -35.73 -55.11
C LYS A 2 -27.55 -35.28 -53.65
N THR A 3 -28.28 -34.27 -53.33
CA THR A 3 -28.90 -33.83 -52.09
C THR A 3 -29.45 -34.93 -51.18
N ALA A 4 -29.30 -34.79 -49.88
CA ALA A 4 -30.24 -35.38 -48.92
C ALA A 4 -30.49 -34.41 -47.76
N ARG A 5 -31.64 -33.78 -47.78
CA ARG A 5 -32.29 -33.09 -46.64
C ARG A 5 -32.80 -34.14 -45.65
N ARG A 6 -32.56 -33.94 -44.34
CA ARG A 6 -33.27 -34.69 -43.30
C ARG A 6 -34.19 -33.70 -42.55
N VAL A 7 -35.48 -33.98 -42.67
CA VAL A 7 -36.59 -33.34 -41.97
C VAL A 7 -36.69 -34.00 -40.59
N VAL A 8 -36.75 -33.17 -39.52
CA VAL A 8 -37.13 -33.64 -38.18
C VAL A 8 -38.55 -33.17 -37.90
N LYS A 9 -39.40 -34.18 -37.62
CA LYS A 9 -40.83 -34.03 -37.30
C LYS A 9 -40.96 -33.51 -35.85
N GLU A 10 -41.84 -32.51 -35.71
CA GLU A 10 -42.45 -32.14 -34.43
C GLU A 10 -43.47 -33.16 -34.00
N GLU A 11 -43.36 -33.67 -32.81
CA GLU A 11 -44.43 -34.42 -32.12
C GLU A 11 -45.09 -33.53 -31.09
N VAL A 12 -46.40 -33.28 -31.34
CA VAL A 12 -47.31 -32.56 -30.43
C VAL A 12 -47.96 -33.60 -29.49
N PHE A 13 -47.84 -33.46 -28.21
CA PHE A 13 -48.63 -34.22 -27.23
C PHE A 13 -49.69 -33.30 -26.57
N PRO A 14 -50.93 -33.81 -26.39
CA PRO A 14 -52.08 -33.02 -25.97
C PRO A 14 -52.17 -32.85 -24.43
N LEU A 15 -52.61 -31.67 -24.05
CA LEU A 15 -53.04 -31.28 -22.71
C LEU A 15 -54.23 -32.10 -22.24
N LYS A 16 -54.15 -32.74 -21.06
CA LYS A 16 -55.31 -33.21 -20.32
C LYS A 16 -55.38 -32.58 -18.94
N ASN A 17 -56.53 -31.95 -18.70
CA ASN A 17 -56.99 -31.26 -17.54
C ASN A 17 -56.85 -32.05 -16.24
N HIS A 18 -56.36 -31.43 -15.15
CA HIS A 18 -56.93 -31.62 -13.80
C HIS A 18 -57.00 -30.25 -13.06
N ARG A 19 -58.22 -29.78 -12.95
CA ARG A 19 -58.63 -28.69 -12.07
C ARG A 19 -58.59 -29.16 -10.59
N LYS A 20 -58.30 -28.21 -9.73
CA LYS A 20 -58.50 -28.18 -8.26
C LYS A 20 -57.30 -28.61 -7.41
N PHE A 21 -56.53 -27.62 -6.99
CA PHE A 21 -56.45 -27.29 -5.58
C PHE A 21 -56.06 -25.80 -5.47
N LEU A 22 -56.93 -25.09 -4.79
CA LEU A 22 -56.88 -23.65 -4.54
C LEU A 22 -55.93 -23.33 -3.38
N ALA A 23 -55.34 -22.17 -3.52
CA ALA A 23 -55.12 -21.15 -2.50
C ALA A 23 -53.95 -21.29 -1.57
N ALA A 24 -53.24 -20.19 -1.53
CA ALA A 24 -52.24 -19.72 -0.56
C ALA A 24 -50.79 -19.98 -0.94
N VAL A 25 -50.24 -19.15 -1.81
CA VAL A 25 -48.95 -18.44 -1.71
C VAL A 25 -48.90 -17.47 -2.92
N ALA A 26 -49.60 -16.40 -2.83
CA ALA A 26 -49.45 -15.28 -3.80
C ALA A 26 -49.32 -14.00 -2.94
N SER A 27 -48.13 -13.69 -2.51
CA SER A 27 -47.75 -12.36 -2.01
C SER A 27 -46.33 -12.38 -1.48
N ILE A 28 -45.29 -12.58 -2.29
CA ILE A 28 -43.92 -12.09 -2.09
C ILE A 28 -43.15 -12.42 -3.41
N ALA A 29 -43.46 -11.74 -4.48
CA ALA A 29 -42.67 -11.78 -5.69
C ALA A 29 -43.00 -10.58 -6.61
N ALA A 30 -42.92 -9.37 -6.08
CA ALA A 30 -43.06 -8.16 -6.87
C ALA A 30 -42.39 -6.94 -6.23
N ILE A 31 -41.17 -7.10 -5.67
CA ILE A 31 -40.26 -5.97 -5.37
C ILE A 31 -38.82 -6.44 -5.59
N ALA A 32 -38.46 -6.81 -6.80
CA ALA A 32 -37.08 -7.09 -7.16
C ALA A 32 -36.80 -6.83 -8.65
N SER A 33 -37.27 -5.70 -9.16
CA SER A 33 -36.91 -5.29 -10.51
C SER A 33 -37.08 -3.78 -10.69
N LEU A 34 -36.28 -2.98 -9.96
CA LEU A 34 -36.08 -1.54 -10.24
C LEU A 34 -34.91 -0.99 -9.41
N THR A 35 -33.72 -1.63 -9.47
CA THR A 35 -32.47 -0.98 -9.06
C THR A 35 -31.28 -1.51 -9.87
N ALA A 36 -31.42 -1.44 -11.19
CA ALA A 36 -30.29 -1.65 -12.10
C ALA A 36 -29.89 -0.30 -12.69
N CYS A 37 -29.55 0.66 -11.85
CA CYS A 37 -28.79 1.87 -12.17
C CYS A 37 -28.38 2.53 -10.84
N GLY A 38 -27.38 1.97 -10.21
CA GLY A 38 -26.78 2.53 -8.99
C GLY A 38 -25.55 1.71 -8.72
N GLY A 39 -24.39 2.39 -8.70
CA GLY A 39 -23.09 1.78 -8.56
C GLY A 39 -23.05 0.69 -7.50
N VAL A 40 -22.32 -0.34 -7.79
CA VAL A 40 -21.95 -1.38 -6.85
C VAL A 40 -21.27 -0.68 -5.67
N LYS A 41 -22.01 -0.51 -4.58
CA LYS A 41 -21.38 -0.27 -3.28
C LYS A 41 -20.78 -1.60 -2.91
N ASP A 42 -19.46 -1.71 -3.00
CA ASP A 42 -18.73 -2.80 -2.40
C ASP A 42 -19.15 -2.90 -0.93
N ALA A 43 -19.72 -4.05 -0.58
CA ALA A 43 -20.20 -4.34 0.76
C ALA A 43 -18.99 -4.61 1.66
N ASN A 44 -18.32 -3.56 2.08
CA ASN A 44 -17.46 -3.50 3.27
C ASN A 44 -17.07 -2.03 3.54
N THR A 45 -18.06 -1.15 3.68
CA THR A 45 -17.79 0.15 4.28
C THR A 45 -17.95 0.00 5.78
N ALA A 46 -16.82 -0.07 6.48
CA ALA A 46 -16.80 0.26 7.90
C ALA A 46 -17.53 1.60 8.10
N SER A 47 -18.35 1.69 9.13
CA SER A 47 -19.18 2.87 9.49
C SER A 47 -18.31 4.00 10.05
N GLY A 48 -17.25 4.41 9.33
CA GLY A 48 -16.29 5.43 9.74
C GLY A 48 -15.97 6.41 8.62
N SER A 49 -15.06 7.35 8.85
CA SER A 49 -14.59 8.33 7.86
C SER A 49 -13.64 7.66 6.83
N ALA A 50 -14.21 6.95 5.88
CA ALA A 50 -13.46 6.34 4.79
C ALA A 50 -13.25 7.34 3.65
N ILE A 51 -12.04 7.37 3.09
CA ILE A 51 -11.71 8.15 1.89
C ILE A 51 -11.25 7.22 0.75
N THR A 52 -11.59 7.60 -0.48
CA THR A 52 -11.15 6.90 -1.68
C THR A 52 -10.13 7.77 -2.42
N ILE A 53 -8.92 7.25 -2.59
CA ILE A 53 -7.82 7.90 -3.30
C ILE A 53 -7.64 7.21 -4.65
N GLY A 54 -7.58 7.97 -5.72
CA GLY A 54 -7.17 7.50 -7.03
C GLY A 54 -5.74 7.92 -7.34
N THR A 55 -4.94 7.01 -7.89
CA THR A 55 -3.58 7.30 -8.34
C THR A 55 -3.25 6.57 -9.64
N THR A 56 -2.26 7.06 -10.37
CA THR A 56 -1.67 6.37 -11.52
C THR A 56 -0.33 5.70 -11.19
N ASP A 57 0.10 5.75 -9.94
CA ASP A 57 1.30 5.03 -9.50
C ASP A 57 1.17 3.53 -9.75
N LYS A 58 2.31 2.87 -9.90
CA LYS A 58 2.37 1.41 -10.04
C LYS A 58 3.14 0.83 -8.87
N ILE A 59 2.67 -0.30 -8.39
CA ILE A 59 3.29 -1.07 -7.32
C ILE A 59 4.09 -2.20 -7.95
N THR A 60 5.35 -2.32 -7.56
CA THR A 60 6.21 -3.46 -7.93
C THR A 60 6.08 -4.58 -6.90
N SER A 61 6.14 -4.24 -5.62
CA SER A 61 5.99 -5.19 -4.51
C SER A 61 5.44 -4.52 -3.26
N VAL A 62 4.64 -5.25 -2.46
CA VAL A 62 4.28 -4.85 -1.09
C VAL A 62 5.44 -5.14 -0.13
N ASP A 63 6.21 -6.20 -0.42
CA ASP A 63 7.42 -6.53 0.35
C ASP A 63 8.51 -5.47 0.12
N PRO A 64 9.01 -4.82 1.20
CA PRO A 64 10.01 -3.77 1.06
C PRO A 64 11.31 -4.21 0.40
N ALA A 65 11.72 -5.47 0.58
CA ALA A 65 12.96 -5.97 -0.03
C ALA A 65 12.88 -6.09 -1.56
N GLY A 66 11.69 -6.05 -2.15
CA GLY A 66 11.45 -6.22 -3.60
C GLY A 66 11.03 -4.97 -4.34
N SER A 67 11.16 -3.77 -3.75
CA SER A 67 10.71 -2.55 -4.42
C SER A 67 11.49 -1.31 -4.02
N TYR A 68 11.76 -0.47 -5.02
CA TYR A 68 12.36 0.86 -4.85
C TYR A 68 11.66 1.87 -5.78
N ASP A 69 10.34 1.87 -5.74
CA ASP A 69 9.48 2.75 -6.54
C ASP A 69 8.48 3.50 -5.66
N ASN A 70 8.01 4.65 -6.16
CA ASN A 70 7.12 5.53 -5.40
C ASN A 70 5.77 4.88 -5.07
N GLY A 71 5.22 4.03 -5.95
CA GLY A 71 3.92 3.40 -5.74
C GLY A 71 3.96 2.37 -4.62
N SER A 72 4.98 1.51 -4.61
CA SER A 72 5.23 0.55 -3.54
C SER A 72 5.52 1.26 -2.22
N TYR A 73 6.39 2.28 -2.25
CA TYR A 73 6.73 3.05 -1.05
C TYR A 73 5.51 3.77 -0.46
N ALA A 74 4.59 4.30 -1.29
CA ALA A 74 3.35 4.90 -0.82
C ALA A 74 2.43 3.92 -0.06
N VAL A 75 2.49 2.62 -0.38
CA VAL A 75 1.83 1.56 0.39
C VAL A 75 2.60 1.29 1.68
N GLN A 76 3.91 1.11 1.58
CA GLN A 76 4.78 0.69 2.70
C GLN A 76 4.76 1.68 3.87
N ILE A 77 4.79 2.99 3.61
CA ILE A 77 4.72 4.04 4.65
C ILE A 77 3.38 4.05 5.41
N GLN A 78 2.35 3.40 4.88
CA GLN A 78 1.07 3.28 5.59
C GLN A 78 1.03 2.06 6.51
N ILE A 79 1.74 0.98 6.17
CA ILE A 79 1.57 -0.32 6.83
C ILE A 79 2.75 -0.76 7.68
N PHE A 80 3.94 -0.23 7.41
CA PHE A 80 5.14 -0.55 8.18
C PHE A 80 5.61 0.66 9.00
N PRO A 81 6.21 0.43 10.16
CA PRO A 81 6.86 1.46 10.94
C PRO A 81 8.30 1.66 10.43
N PHE A 82 8.90 2.77 10.83
CA PHE A 82 10.29 3.13 10.54
C PHE A 82 11.00 3.50 11.85
N LEU A 83 12.32 3.42 11.89
CA LEU A 83 13.04 3.99 13.03
C LEU A 83 12.84 5.50 13.11
N TYR A 84 12.99 6.17 11.97
CA TYR A 84 12.74 7.61 11.80
C TYR A 84 11.80 7.84 10.65
N ALA A 85 10.93 8.82 10.76
CA ALA A 85 10.03 9.24 9.70
C ALA A 85 10.18 10.74 9.42
N GLN A 86 9.86 11.15 8.21
CA GLN A 86 9.85 12.54 7.83
C GLN A 86 8.56 13.21 8.32
N ASP A 87 8.70 14.33 9.05
CA ASP A 87 7.56 15.19 9.32
C ASP A 87 7.18 15.95 8.05
N TYR A 88 5.97 15.67 7.55
CA TYR A 88 5.46 16.28 6.31
C TYR A 88 5.29 17.80 6.37
N ASN A 89 5.27 18.39 7.56
CA ASN A 89 5.15 19.84 7.71
C ASN A 89 6.51 20.56 7.66
N THR A 90 7.57 19.91 8.19
CA THR A 90 8.90 20.51 8.34
C THR A 90 9.94 19.89 7.42
N SER A 91 9.68 18.72 6.86
CA SER A 91 10.64 17.88 6.13
C SER A 91 11.83 17.42 7.00
N GLU A 92 11.74 17.57 8.31
CA GLU A 92 12.73 17.09 9.26
C GLU A 92 12.50 15.62 9.59
N LEU A 93 13.59 14.89 9.87
CA LEU A 93 13.49 13.52 10.36
C LEU A 93 13.26 13.54 11.86
N SER A 94 12.28 12.78 12.30
CA SER A 94 11.93 12.61 13.72
C SER A 94 11.79 11.14 14.08
N PRO A 95 12.03 10.75 15.33
CA PRO A 95 11.81 9.37 15.78
C PRO A 95 10.38 8.90 15.52
N ASP A 96 10.23 7.79 14.79
CA ASP A 96 8.94 7.09 14.59
C ASP A 96 8.77 6.02 15.67
N ILE A 97 9.39 4.83 15.50
CA ILE A 97 9.46 3.85 16.58
C ILE A 97 10.76 3.95 17.40
N ALA A 98 11.75 4.69 16.93
CA ALA A 98 12.91 5.02 17.77
C ALA A 98 12.47 5.79 19.02
N ALA A 99 13.10 5.52 20.15
CA ALA A 99 12.85 6.20 21.42
C ALA A 99 13.66 7.49 21.54
N ASP A 100 14.73 7.62 20.75
CA ASP A 100 15.68 8.73 20.79
C ASP A 100 16.25 9.02 19.39
N ASP A 101 17.14 10.01 19.32
CA ASP A 101 17.81 10.41 18.09
C ASP A 101 18.97 9.50 17.69
N GLY A 102 19.32 8.52 18.52
CA GLY A 102 20.49 7.68 18.35
C GLY A 102 21.81 8.44 18.56
N THR A 103 22.90 7.71 18.75
CA THR A 103 24.22 8.26 19.02
C THR A 103 25.30 7.48 18.28
N TRP A 104 26.30 8.18 17.77
CA TRP A 104 27.52 7.59 17.25
C TRP A 104 28.52 7.32 18.39
N ASN A 105 29.32 6.26 18.26
CA ASN A 105 30.49 6.05 19.05
C ASN A 105 31.58 7.10 18.73
N ASP A 106 32.68 7.12 19.49
CA ASP A 106 33.76 8.12 19.32
C ASP A 106 34.38 8.09 17.90
N ASP A 107 34.46 6.91 17.28
CA ASP A 107 35.06 6.72 15.98
C ASP A 107 34.06 6.98 14.83
N GLY A 108 32.77 7.14 15.14
CA GLY A 108 31.71 7.35 14.17
C GLY A 108 31.37 6.11 13.32
N THR A 109 31.79 4.93 13.72
CA THR A 109 31.60 3.67 12.98
C THR A 109 30.42 2.84 13.49
N GLU A 110 29.89 3.16 14.68
CA GLU A 110 28.73 2.50 15.26
C GLU A 110 27.68 3.54 15.65
N PHE A 111 26.49 3.37 15.11
CA PHE A 111 25.31 4.18 15.46
C PHE A 111 24.35 3.35 16.29
N THR A 112 24.15 3.74 17.54
CA THR A 112 23.25 3.07 18.49
C THR A 112 21.95 3.85 18.59
N VAL A 113 20.81 3.15 18.45
CA VAL A 113 19.46 3.68 18.64
C VAL A 113 18.64 2.73 19.50
N LYS A 114 17.83 3.30 20.38
CA LYS A 114 16.82 2.52 21.11
C LYS A 114 15.47 2.64 20.47
N ILE A 115 14.70 1.55 20.48
CA ILE A 115 13.30 1.57 20.08
C ILE A 115 12.39 1.67 21.31
N LYS A 116 11.17 2.17 21.10
CA LYS A 116 10.14 2.26 22.14
C LYS A 116 9.79 0.89 22.69
N GLU A 117 9.47 0.80 23.96
CA GLU A 117 9.04 -0.44 24.60
C GLU A 117 7.57 -0.79 24.28
N GLY A 118 7.24 -2.08 24.27
CA GLY A 118 5.88 -2.59 24.12
C GLY A 118 5.25 -2.28 22.78
N LEU A 119 6.07 -2.21 21.73
CA LEU A 119 5.60 -2.16 20.35
C LEU A 119 5.05 -3.52 19.93
N LYS A 120 4.03 -3.52 19.08
CA LYS A 120 3.43 -4.75 18.56
C LYS A 120 3.01 -4.59 17.10
N PHE A 121 3.12 -5.69 16.38
CA PHE A 121 2.44 -5.86 15.11
C PHE A 121 0.93 -6.07 15.33
N ALA A 122 0.13 -5.83 14.30
CA ALA A 122 -1.33 -5.96 14.38
C ALA A 122 -1.82 -7.41 14.53
N ASN A 123 -0.96 -8.41 14.26
CA ASN A 123 -1.21 -9.83 14.57
C ASN A 123 -0.97 -10.19 16.04
N GLY A 124 -0.40 -9.27 16.83
CA GLY A 124 -0.12 -9.46 18.26
C GLY A 124 1.32 -9.82 18.61
N HIS A 125 2.17 -10.14 17.61
CA HIS A 125 3.61 -10.36 17.83
C HIS A 125 4.26 -9.11 18.42
N ASP A 126 5.25 -9.30 19.29
CA ASP A 126 6.06 -8.20 19.79
C ASP A 126 6.98 -7.68 18.66
N LEU A 127 7.11 -6.36 18.55
CA LEU A 127 8.09 -5.73 17.68
C LEU A 127 9.30 -5.34 18.53
N THR A 128 10.44 -5.95 18.22
CA THR A 128 11.68 -5.83 18.97
C THR A 128 12.84 -5.37 18.08
N ALA A 129 14.01 -5.14 18.67
CA ALA A 129 15.24 -4.85 17.94
C ALA A 129 15.65 -6.01 16.99
N SER A 130 15.21 -7.25 17.27
CA SER A 130 15.44 -8.39 16.38
C SER A 130 14.74 -8.17 15.03
N ASP A 131 13.48 -7.69 15.00
CA ASP A 131 12.75 -7.38 13.76
C ASP A 131 13.44 -6.27 12.96
N VAL A 132 14.00 -5.28 13.66
CA VAL A 132 14.80 -4.22 13.02
C VAL A 132 16.00 -4.83 12.33
N LYS A 133 16.82 -5.59 13.07
CA LYS A 133 17.97 -6.30 12.48
C LYS A 133 17.57 -7.19 11.31
N PHE A 134 16.54 -8.02 11.49
CA PHE A 134 16.01 -8.90 10.45
C PHE A 134 15.66 -8.13 9.18
N SER A 135 14.96 -7.00 9.29
CA SER A 135 14.50 -6.21 8.16
C SER A 135 15.66 -5.72 7.29
N TYR A 136 16.73 -5.21 7.90
CA TYR A 136 17.90 -4.74 7.15
C TYR A 136 18.72 -5.89 6.59
N ASP A 137 18.94 -6.95 7.38
CA ASP A 137 19.71 -8.13 6.94
C ASP A 137 19.05 -8.83 5.73
N ARG A 138 17.70 -8.96 5.75
CA ARG A 138 16.98 -9.59 4.64
C ARG A 138 17.03 -8.78 3.35
N ILE A 139 16.98 -7.44 3.41
CA ILE A 139 17.16 -6.59 2.22
C ILE A 139 18.51 -6.85 1.55
N LYS A 140 19.58 -6.96 2.37
CA LYS A 140 20.93 -7.27 1.87
C LYS A 140 21.04 -8.70 1.36
N THR A 141 20.41 -9.66 2.03
CA THR A 141 20.43 -11.08 1.69
C THR A 141 19.69 -11.37 0.39
N ILE A 142 18.45 -10.86 0.27
CA ILE A 142 17.62 -11.03 -0.94
C ILE A 142 18.23 -10.28 -2.12
N ASN A 143 18.70 -9.06 -1.90
CA ASN A 143 19.35 -8.22 -2.92
C ASN A 143 18.59 -8.21 -4.26
N ASP A 144 17.27 -8.02 -4.19
CA ASP A 144 16.42 -8.00 -5.38
C ASP A 144 16.80 -6.84 -6.32
N ALA A 145 16.73 -7.07 -7.62
CA ALA A 145 17.10 -6.07 -8.63
C ALA A 145 16.20 -4.83 -8.62
N ASN A 146 14.96 -4.96 -8.14
CA ASN A 146 14.02 -3.85 -7.96
C ASN A 146 14.02 -3.31 -6.52
N GLY A 147 14.77 -3.94 -5.62
CA GLY A 147 14.82 -3.63 -4.20
C GLY A 147 15.78 -2.49 -3.84
N PRO A 148 15.72 -2.04 -2.58
CA PRO A 148 16.49 -0.89 -2.11
C PRO A 148 17.88 -1.25 -1.56
N SER A 149 18.43 -2.46 -1.80
CA SER A 149 19.67 -2.94 -1.19
C SER A 149 20.86 -1.99 -1.39
N SER A 150 20.90 -1.26 -2.52
CA SER A 150 21.95 -0.29 -2.80
C SER A 150 21.99 0.90 -1.82
N LEU A 151 20.87 1.20 -1.15
CA LEU A 151 20.81 2.25 -0.11
C LEU A 151 21.54 1.82 1.17
N LEU A 152 21.75 0.52 1.37
CA LEU A 152 22.46 -0.06 2.52
C LEU A 152 23.95 -0.30 2.23
N ALA A 153 24.53 0.31 1.19
CA ALA A 153 25.90 0.06 0.78
C ALA A 153 26.93 0.39 1.87
N ASN A 154 26.67 1.42 2.69
CA ASN A 154 27.56 1.82 3.78
C ASN A 154 27.31 1.02 5.07
N VAL A 155 26.14 0.40 5.25
CA VAL A 155 25.81 -0.41 6.42
C VAL A 155 26.50 -1.77 6.32
N GLU A 156 27.50 -2.03 7.14
CA GLU A 156 28.21 -3.31 7.20
C GLU A 156 27.35 -4.39 7.86
N SER A 157 26.85 -4.11 9.06
CA SER A 157 25.99 -5.02 9.83
C SER A 157 25.03 -4.28 10.73
N VAL A 158 23.97 -4.99 11.17
CA VAL A 158 23.02 -4.53 12.18
C VAL A 158 23.02 -5.55 13.32
N GLU A 159 23.12 -5.10 14.54
CA GLU A 159 23.10 -5.93 15.75
C GLU A 159 21.92 -5.55 16.65
N ALA A 160 21.36 -6.54 17.34
CA ALA A 160 20.31 -6.38 18.33
C ALA A 160 20.78 -7.04 19.64
N PRO A 161 21.56 -6.34 20.47
CA PRO A 161 22.11 -6.92 21.69
C PRO A 161 21.06 -7.20 22.78
N ASP A 162 19.92 -6.52 22.72
CA ASP A 162 18.74 -6.73 23.56
C ASP A 162 17.47 -6.35 22.77
N ASP A 163 16.30 -6.55 23.38
CA ASP A 163 14.99 -6.34 22.71
C ASP A 163 14.72 -4.89 22.28
N THR A 164 15.47 -3.93 22.77
CA THR A 164 15.22 -2.50 22.53
C THR A 164 16.40 -1.75 21.92
N THR A 165 17.57 -2.35 21.84
CA THR A 165 18.79 -1.69 21.36
C THR A 165 19.18 -2.22 19.99
N VAL A 166 19.36 -1.31 19.03
CA VAL A 166 19.87 -1.61 17.69
C VAL A 166 21.19 -0.88 17.48
N VAL A 167 22.19 -1.58 16.97
CA VAL A 167 23.51 -1.02 16.64
C VAL A 167 23.77 -1.23 15.15
N PHE A 168 23.91 -0.14 14.41
CA PHE A 168 24.33 -0.16 13.01
C PHE A 168 25.84 0.05 12.95
N LYS A 169 26.55 -0.87 12.30
CA LYS A 169 27.97 -0.69 11.95
C LYS A 169 28.07 -0.18 10.53
N ASP A 170 28.77 0.91 10.37
CA ASP A 170 28.87 1.64 9.12
C ASP A 170 30.32 1.74 8.67
N SER A 171 30.57 1.53 7.37
CA SER A 171 31.87 1.65 6.74
C SER A 171 32.34 3.10 6.57
N VAL A 172 31.41 4.06 6.66
CA VAL A 172 31.66 5.49 6.53
C VAL A 172 31.49 6.16 7.90
N PRO A 173 32.56 6.64 8.53
CA PRO A 173 32.45 7.29 9.81
C PRO A 173 31.50 8.50 9.77
N PHE A 174 30.59 8.56 10.76
CA PHE A 174 29.59 9.62 10.90
C PHE A 174 28.74 9.82 9.64
N ASP A 175 28.28 8.73 9.01
CA ASP A 175 27.46 8.81 7.78
C ASP A 175 26.20 9.66 8.01
N VAL A 176 26.23 10.85 7.45
CA VAL A 176 25.12 11.81 7.56
C VAL A 176 23.87 11.34 6.82
N THR A 177 23.98 10.31 5.98
CA THR A 177 22.85 9.78 5.21
C THR A 177 22.14 8.62 5.92
N LEU A 178 22.71 8.05 6.98
CA LEU A 178 22.17 6.86 7.64
C LEU A 178 20.72 7.03 8.10
N LYS A 179 20.38 8.15 8.75
CA LYS A 179 18.99 8.43 9.16
C LYS A 179 18.03 8.59 7.97
N GLN A 180 18.50 9.17 6.85
CA GLN A 180 17.71 9.26 5.61
C GLN A 180 17.45 7.88 5.03
N VAL A 181 18.44 6.97 5.09
CA VAL A 181 18.27 5.57 4.70
C VAL A 181 17.23 4.88 5.56
N MET A 182 17.27 5.10 6.89
CA MET A 182 16.28 4.56 7.83
C MET A 182 14.85 5.07 7.63
N SER A 183 14.66 6.17 6.91
CA SER A 183 13.36 6.76 6.56
C SER A 183 13.01 6.60 5.07
N SER A 184 13.78 5.83 4.32
CA SER A 184 13.67 5.57 2.88
C SER A 184 12.97 4.23 2.59
N PRO A 185 12.82 3.80 1.33
CA PRO A 185 12.35 2.46 0.98
C PRO A 185 13.16 1.29 1.60
N ALA A 186 14.37 1.53 2.11
CA ALA A 186 15.14 0.53 2.86
C ALA A 186 14.81 0.50 4.36
N GLY A 187 13.97 1.41 4.85
CA GLY A 187 13.68 1.59 6.27
C GLY A 187 12.47 0.88 6.87
N PRO A 188 11.50 0.31 6.10
CA PRO A 188 10.37 -0.40 6.68
C PRO A 188 10.80 -1.57 7.55
N ILE A 189 10.23 -1.66 8.75
CA ILE A 189 10.46 -2.77 9.68
C ILE A 189 9.35 -3.80 9.51
N VAL A 190 9.72 -5.05 9.31
CA VAL A 190 8.82 -6.18 9.06
C VAL A 190 8.93 -7.24 10.14
N ASP A 191 7.87 -8.00 10.34
CA ASP A 191 7.74 -9.07 11.33
C ASP A 191 8.57 -10.30 10.91
N GLU A 192 9.60 -10.65 11.65
CA GLU A 192 10.49 -11.77 11.35
C GLU A 192 9.81 -13.16 11.43
N GLU A 193 8.64 -13.25 12.11
CA GLU A 193 7.87 -14.48 12.19
C GLU A 193 6.97 -14.69 10.96
N VAL A 194 6.75 -13.66 10.12
CA VAL A 194 5.86 -13.71 8.95
C VAL A 194 6.62 -13.60 7.64
N PHE A 195 7.68 -12.79 7.61
CA PHE A 195 8.44 -12.54 6.39
C PHE A 195 9.55 -13.58 6.20
N ASP A 196 9.70 -14.08 4.96
CA ASP A 196 10.82 -14.96 4.61
C ASP A 196 12.16 -14.22 4.70
N ALA A 197 13.18 -14.87 5.27
CA ALA A 197 14.49 -14.26 5.49
C ALA A 197 15.33 -14.09 4.19
N ASP A 198 15.13 -14.96 3.22
CA ASP A 198 16.02 -15.13 2.04
C ASP A 198 15.31 -14.98 0.68
N LYS A 199 14.01 -14.71 0.68
CA LYS A 199 13.20 -14.46 -0.52
C LYS A 199 12.08 -13.47 -0.27
N LEU A 200 11.50 -12.94 -1.34
CA LEU A 200 10.34 -12.06 -1.25
C LEU A 200 9.13 -12.82 -0.72
N THR A 201 8.43 -12.21 0.22
CA THR A 201 7.16 -12.69 0.76
C THR A 201 6.02 -12.15 -0.12
N ASP A 202 5.12 -13.03 -0.55
CA ASP A 202 4.01 -12.62 -1.40
C ASP A 202 2.96 -11.78 -0.65
N ALA A 203 2.26 -10.91 -1.41
CA ALA A 203 1.31 -9.97 -0.85
C ALA A 203 0.16 -10.65 -0.08
N ASP A 204 -0.29 -11.82 -0.52
CA ASP A 204 -1.37 -12.57 0.15
C ASP A 204 -0.92 -13.06 1.52
N THR A 205 0.32 -13.54 1.64
CA THR A 205 0.94 -13.96 2.90
C THR A 205 1.07 -12.77 3.85
N ILE A 206 1.55 -11.61 3.35
CA ILE A 206 1.67 -10.38 4.14
C ILE A 206 0.30 -9.92 4.67
N VAL A 207 -0.71 -9.87 3.81
CA VAL A 207 -2.09 -9.47 4.20
C VAL A 207 -2.68 -10.44 5.20
N LYS A 208 -2.58 -11.75 4.97
CA LYS A 208 -3.10 -12.79 5.88
C LYS A 208 -2.37 -12.84 7.21
N GLY A 209 -1.06 -12.61 7.19
CA GLY A 209 -0.23 -12.55 8.39
C GLY A 209 -0.55 -11.36 9.29
N ASN A 210 -1.26 -10.34 8.77
CA ASN A 210 -1.59 -9.11 9.50
C ASN A 210 -0.37 -8.49 10.21
N ALA A 211 0.80 -8.61 9.58
CA ALA A 211 2.12 -8.26 10.11
C ALA A 211 2.42 -6.75 9.92
N PHE A 212 1.52 -5.92 10.40
CA PHE A 212 1.56 -4.47 10.21
C PHE A 212 1.78 -3.75 11.55
N ALA A 213 2.73 -2.84 11.58
CA ALA A 213 2.97 -1.98 12.74
C ALA A 213 3.03 -0.49 12.35
N GLY A 214 2.64 -0.13 11.13
CA GLY A 214 2.45 1.25 10.68
C GLY A 214 1.08 1.83 11.09
N PRO A 215 0.76 3.08 10.66
CA PRO A 215 -0.49 3.76 11.02
C PRO A 215 -1.75 3.06 10.52
N TYR A 216 -1.66 2.26 9.47
CA TYR A 216 -2.76 1.48 8.92
C TYR A 216 -2.38 0.00 8.77
N LYS A 217 -3.41 -0.85 8.67
CA LYS A 217 -3.31 -2.27 8.27
C LYS A 217 -3.86 -2.41 6.85
N LEU A 218 -3.21 -3.21 6.02
CA LEU A 218 -3.68 -3.56 4.68
C LEU A 218 -4.66 -4.74 4.80
N THR A 219 -5.94 -4.49 4.58
CA THR A 219 -7.01 -5.49 4.77
C THR A 219 -7.37 -6.23 3.49
N ALA A 220 -7.15 -5.62 2.33
CA ALA A 220 -7.29 -6.24 1.03
C ALA A 220 -6.32 -5.59 0.03
N PHE A 221 -5.77 -6.41 -0.84
CA PHE A 221 -4.83 -5.94 -1.86
C PHE A 221 -5.01 -6.70 -3.17
N LYS A 222 -5.05 -5.94 -4.26
CA LYS A 222 -4.97 -6.47 -5.61
C LYS A 222 -4.00 -5.62 -6.41
N MET A 223 -2.90 -6.24 -6.84
CA MET A 223 -1.76 -5.59 -7.48
C MET A 223 -2.21 -4.63 -8.60
N ASN A 224 -1.83 -3.35 -8.48
CA ASN A 224 -2.14 -2.28 -9.44
C ASN A 224 -3.64 -2.10 -9.77
N GLU A 225 -4.54 -2.60 -8.90
CA GLU A 225 -5.98 -2.37 -9.01
C GLU A 225 -6.54 -1.68 -7.78
N THR A 226 -6.40 -2.30 -6.60
CA THR A 226 -6.95 -1.75 -5.36
C THR A 226 -6.09 -2.10 -4.14
N ALA A 227 -6.07 -1.17 -3.17
CA ALA A 227 -5.57 -1.43 -1.82
C ALA A 227 -6.56 -0.86 -0.80
N SER A 228 -6.94 -1.65 0.19
CA SER A 228 -7.87 -1.24 1.25
C SER A 228 -7.16 -1.27 2.59
N TYR A 229 -7.32 -0.20 3.35
CA TYR A 229 -6.65 0.00 4.61
C TYR A 229 -7.65 0.28 5.72
N GLU A 230 -7.36 -0.22 6.92
CA GLU A 230 -8.02 0.14 8.17
C GLU A 230 -7.01 0.72 9.14
N LYS A 231 -7.46 1.65 9.98
CA LYS A 231 -6.65 2.24 11.04
C LYS A 231 -6.02 1.16 11.92
N ASN A 232 -4.76 1.33 12.26
CA ASN A 232 -4.05 0.49 13.21
C ASN A 232 -3.98 1.18 14.59
N ASP A 233 -4.82 0.79 15.52
CA ASP A 233 -4.86 1.37 16.86
C ASP A 233 -3.65 0.98 17.73
N SER A 234 -2.87 -0.03 17.33
CA SER A 234 -1.64 -0.41 18.02
C SER A 234 -0.43 0.43 17.64
N TYR A 235 -0.50 1.23 16.56
CA TYR A 235 0.59 2.07 16.13
C TYR A 235 0.95 3.16 17.16
N LYS A 236 2.23 3.25 17.51
CA LYS A 236 2.76 4.21 18.50
C LYS A 236 3.81 5.16 17.91
N GLY A 237 3.83 5.30 16.61
CA GLY A 237 4.80 6.14 15.89
C GLY A 237 4.37 7.60 15.76
N LEU A 238 5.11 8.32 14.89
CA LEU A 238 5.02 9.77 14.72
C LEU A 238 3.70 10.25 14.11
N THR A 239 3.14 9.50 13.16
CA THR A 239 2.00 9.94 12.34
C THR A 239 0.80 9.00 12.46
N PRO A 240 0.02 9.10 13.57
CA PRO A 240 -1.15 8.24 13.74
C PRO A 240 -2.21 8.48 12.65
N ALA A 241 -2.94 7.42 12.30
CA ALA A 241 -4.02 7.45 11.33
C ALA A 241 -5.08 8.50 11.68
N LYS A 242 -5.50 9.31 10.72
CA LYS A 242 -6.54 10.34 10.88
C LYS A 242 -7.93 9.87 10.42
N ASN A 243 -7.97 8.91 9.50
CA ASN A 243 -9.20 8.33 8.97
C ASN A 243 -9.32 6.88 9.42
N ASP A 244 -10.55 6.37 9.56
CA ASP A 244 -10.75 4.99 9.98
C ASP A 244 -10.42 3.99 8.88
N ALA A 245 -10.66 4.38 7.62
CA ALA A 245 -10.38 3.55 6.46
C ALA A 245 -9.92 4.38 5.26
N ILE A 246 -9.11 3.78 4.41
CA ILE A 246 -8.68 4.33 3.11
C ILE A 246 -8.87 3.24 2.05
N GLN A 247 -9.41 3.62 0.89
CA GLN A 247 -9.37 2.81 -0.30
C GLN A 247 -8.52 3.51 -1.36
N VAL A 248 -7.51 2.83 -1.89
CA VAL A 248 -6.75 3.31 -3.05
C VAL A 248 -7.17 2.55 -4.29
N LYS A 249 -7.48 3.30 -5.37
CA LYS A 249 -7.77 2.76 -6.71
C LYS A 249 -6.66 3.16 -7.68
N TYR A 250 -6.12 2.19 -8.40
CA TYR A 250 -5.04 2.41 -9.35
C TYR A 250 -5.59 2.55 -10.77
N PHE A 251 -5.26 3.64 -11.43
CA PHE A 251 -5.73 3.96 -12.79
C PHE A 251 -4.58 3.79 -13.78
N ALA A 252 -4.92 3.28 -14.97
CA ALA A 252 -3.94 3.11 -16.04
C ALA A 252 -3.43 4.45 -16.61
N ASP A 253 -4.27 5.49 -16.56
CA ASP A 253 -3.99 6.79 -17.16
C ASP A 253 -4.66 7.96 -16.41
N ALA A 254 -4.14 9.17 -16.66
CA ALA A 254 -4.61 10.40 -16.04
C ALA A 254 -6.03 10.80 -16.46
N SER A 255 -6.47 10.43 -17.66
CA SER A 255 -7.80 10.81 -18.17
C SER A 255 -8.90 10.12 -17.38
N ASN A 256 -8.72 8.81 -17.10
CA ASN A 256 -9.64 8.06 -16.24
C ASN A 256 -9.59 8.57 -14.81
N LEU A 257 -8.41 8.89 -14.28
CA LEU A 257 -8.26 9.47 -12.95
C LEU A 257 -9.02 10.80 -12.83
N LYS A 258 -8.85 11.73 -13.81
CA LYS A 258 -9.55 13.01 -13.90
C LYS A 258 -11.07 12.82 -13.91
N LEU A 259 -11.56 11.92 -14.78
CA LEU A 259 -12.98 11.66 -14.91
C LEU A 259 -13.60 11.17 -13.59
N ASN A 260 -12.92 10.28 -12.89
CA ASN A 260 -13.42 9.71 -11.64
C ASN A 260 -13.51 10.75 -10.52
N VAL A 261 -12.54 11.68 -10.37
CA VAL A 261 -12.64 12.74 -9.38
C VAL A 261 -13.73 13.75 -9.74
N GLN A 262 -13.93 14.09 -11.01
CA GLN A 262 -15.02 14.98 -11.45
C GLN A 262 -16.41 14.38 -11.20
N GLN A 263 -16.54 13.06 -11.30
CA GLN A 263 -17.79 12.33 -11.04
C GLN A 263 -18.01 12.00 -9.56
N GLY A 264 -17.05 12.31 -8.67
CA GLY A 264 -17.13 11.96 -7.26
C GLY A 264 -17.05 10.45 -6.98
N GLN A 265 -16.42 9.69 -7.88
CA GLN A 265 -16.16 8.25 -7.69
C GLN A 265 -14.90 7.99 -6.85
N ILE A 266 -14.07 9.01 -6.68
CA ILE A 266 -12.94 9.09 -5.77
C ILE A 266 -12.94 10.46 -5.12
N ASP A 267 -12.47 10.53 -3.87
CA ASP A 267 -12.41 11.77 -3.09
C ASP A 267 -11.14 12.58 -3.40
N VAL A 268 -10.04 11.87 -3.70
CA VAL A 268 -8.73 12.47 -3.98
C VAL A 268 -8.15 11.86 -5.25
N ALA A 269 -7.71 12.71 -6.17
CA ALA A 269 -6.88 12.32 -7.32
C ALA A 269 -5.44 12.76 -7.09
N PHE A 270 -4.51 11.81 -7.19
CA PHE A 270 -3.10 12.01 -6.93
C PHE A 270 -2.23 11.49 -8.08
N ARG A 271 -1.24 12.27 -8.47
CA ARG A 271 -0.27 12.00 -9.54
C ARG A 271 -0.78 12.10 -10.99
N SER A 272 0.14 12.34 -11.90
CA SER A 272 0.06 12.29 -13.37
C SER A 272 -1.00 13.18 -14.03
N LEU A 273 -1.72 14.00 -13.30
CA LEU A 273 -2.59 15.01 -13.91
C LEU A 273 -1.73 16.07 -14.64
N THR A 274 -2.04 16.30 -15.91
CA THR A 274 -1.32 17.27 -16.72
C THR A 274 -1.62 18.72 -16.28
N PRO A 275 -0.80 19.70 -16.64
CA PRO A 275 -1.13 21.12 -16.39
C PRO A 275 -2.49 21.53 -16.92
N THR A 276 -2.90 21.01 -18.09
CA THR A 276 -4.22 21.23 -18.67
C THR A 276 -5.33 20.60 -17.83
N ASP A 277 -5.11 19.38 -17.33
CA ASP A 277 -6.08 18.74 -16.44
C ASP A 277 -6.27 19.52 -15.14
N ILE A 278 -5.17 20.00 -14.56
CA ILE A 278 -5.18 20.85 -13.36
C ILE A 278 -5.93 22.16 -13.61
N GLU A 279 -5.72 22.79 -14.79
CA GLU A 279 -6.44 24.00 -15.18
C GLU A 279 -7.95 23.75 -15.31
N ASP A 280 -8.34 22.67 -15.97
CA ASP A 280 -9.75 22.32 -16.13
C ASP A 280 -10.42 21.98 -14.78
N LEU A 281 -9.75 21.19 -13.93
CA LEU A 281 -10.24 20.85 -12.60
C LEU A 281 -10.36 22.08 -11.68
N SER A 282 -9.49 23.08 -11.85
CA SER A 282 -9.57 24.31 -11.06
C SER A 282 -10.78 25.19 -11.43
N LYS A 283 -11.42 24.96 -12.58
CA LYS A 283 -12.66 25.63 -13.01
C LYS A 283 -13.91 24.87 -12.56
N ASP A 284 -13.77 23.61 -12.13
CA ASP A 284 -14.89 22.79 -11.63
C ASP A 284 -15.20 23.16 -10.17
N SER A 285 -16.39 23.68 -9.94
CA SER A 285 -16.83 24.09 -8.60
C SER A 285 -16.97 22.94 -7.60
N LYS A 286 -16.97 21.68 -8.07
CA LYS A 286 -17.07 20.48 -7.22
C LYS A 286 -15.70 19.96 -6.79
N VAL A 287 -14.62 20.43 -7.40
CA VAL A 287 -13.27 19.94 -7.17
C VAL A 287 -12.41 21.05 -6.58
N LYS A 288 -11.67 20.74 -5.53
CA LYS A 288 -10.65 21.65 -4.97
C LYS A 288 -9.26 21.20 -5.42
N VAL A 289 -8.59 22.02 -6.20
CA VAL A 289 -7.17 21.78 -6.53
C VAL A 289 -6.29 22.34 -5.41
N VAL A 290 -5.47 21.46 -4.83
CA VAL A 290 -4.46 21.82 -3.82
C VAL A 290 -3.08 21.65 -4.46
N LYS A 291 -2.30 22.73 -4.46
CA LYS A 291 -0.91 22.73 -4.94
C LYS A 291 0.02 22.81 -3.74
N GLY A 292 0.99 21.91 -3.71
CA GLY A 292 2.06 21.90 -2.71
C GLY A 292 3.43 22.10 -3.36
N PRO A 293 4.49 22.30 -2.57
CA PRO A 293 5.85 22.24 -3.08
C PRO A 293 6.13 20.87 -3.67
N GLY A 294 6.82 20.81 -4.80
CA GLY A 294 7.28 19.56 -5.41
C GLY A 294 8.72 19.28 -4.99
N GLY A 295 9.01 18.02 -4.66
CA GLY A 295 10.37 17.55 -4.43
C GLY A 295 10.97 16.80 -5.63
N GLU A 296 10.28 16.80 -6.79
CA GLU A 296 10.72 16.07 -7.97
C GLU A 296 11.47 16.98 -8.92
N GLU A 297 12.71 16.64 -9.24
CA GLU A 297 13.49 17.28 -10.28
C GLU A 297 13.39 16.45 -11.57
N ARG A 298 13.20 17.12 -12.71
CA ARG A 298 13.17 16.50 -14.04
C ARG A 298 14.28 17.08 -14.90
N PHE A 299 15.09 16.20 -15.46
CA PHE A 299 16.18 16.58 -16.33
C PHE A 299 16.28 15.68 -17.56
N LEU A 300 16.89 16.18 -18.62
CA LEU A 300 17.21 15.43 -19.82
C LEU A 300 18.63 14.91 -19.72
N THR A 301 18.78 13.58 -19.79
CA THR A 301 20.10 12.94 -19.84
C THR A 301 20.43 12.62 -21.28
N PHE A 302 21.50 13.20 -21.80
CA PHE A 302 22.03 12.89 -23.13
C PHE A 302 22.99 11.72 -23.05
N ASN A 303 22.77 10.68 -23.84
CA ASN A 303 23.69 9.55 -23.95
C ASN A 303 24.69 9.82 -25.09
N PHE A 304 25.90 10.24 -24.76
CA PHE A 304 26.99 10.51 -25.74
C PHE A 304 27.74 9.25 -26.19
N LYS A 305 27.40 8.05 -25.66
CA LYS A 305 28.04 6.79 -26.05
C LYS A 305 27.36 6.11 -27.25
N ILE A 306 26.18 6.53 -27.62
CA ILE A 306 25.48 6.03 -28.80
C ILE A 306 25.64 7.09 -29.88
N GLN A 307 26.48 6.78 -30.85
CA GLN A 307 26.62 7.52 -32.13
C GLN A 307 25.91 6.75 -33.23
#